data_f7864aab41fded5a95d471b3e4fdeaa6
#
_entry.id   f7864aab41fded5a95d471b3e4fdeaa6
#
_cell.length_a   1.000
_cell.length_b   1.000
_cell.length_c   1.000
_cell.angle_alpha   90.00
_cell.angle_beta   90.00
_cell.angle_gamma   90.00
#
_symmetry.space_group_name_H-M   'P 1'
#
loop_
_entity.id
_entity.type
_entity.pdbx_description
1 polymer ?
#
loop_
_entity_poly.entity_id
_entity_poly.type
_entity_poly.pdbx_seq_one_letter_code
_entity_poly.pdbx_strand_id
1 'polypeptide(L)'
;MLHDDEHLCWTVRPVLSKLMCPLAAHHEALGLVSPPKPDDVMTHLEHLVGTRPMPGGGNDSTHGQPIGSSWRFTGASPEDVFRSLFRYLDDAWPTLGDRHHANLRSLPLVPVHGVLARASQLFFRLPAKLAPLMHEVPRVYGAHDQLLRRIGVVEVPTPKHYIASLKTFATDCGGQALNVNELAAVVRMLTLLGNAPRDGRGKSEGEDAVVMVPDQRSVLVPSSSVLYNDAPWLASRLDATIVSVAHPRLGRRTCTAVGVRPLTQVVVEELAGSAP
;
A
#
# COMPACT_ATOMS: atom_id res chain seq x y z
N MET A 1 15.78 -26.67 -15.16
CA MET A 1 16.27 -25.30 -15.05
C MET A 1 17.63 -25.26 -14.39
N LEU A 2 18.45 -24.28 -14.65
CA LEU A 2 19.79 -24.17 -14.05
C LEU A 2 19.71 -23.56 -12.64
N HIS A 3 20.70 -23.88 -11.80
CA HIS A 3 20.78 -23.38 -10.42
C HIS A 3 20.84 -21.84 -10.33
N ASP A 4 21.48 -21.18 -11.30
CA ASP A 4 21.59 -19.72 -11.32
C ASP A 4 20.24 -19.01 -11.51
N ASP A 5 19.22 -19.73 -12.02
CA ASP A 5 17.86 -19.25 -12.23
C ASP A 5 16.90 -19.69 -11.10
N GLU A 6 17.38 -20.32 -10.02
CA GLU A 6 16.50 -20.87 -8.97
C GLU A 6 15.58 -19.83 -8.38
N HIS A 7 16.08 -18.60 -8.15
CA HIS A 7 15.31 -17.51 -7.57
C HIS A 7 14.21 -16.97 -8.49
N LEU A 8 14.20 -17.38 -9.77
CA LEU A 8 13.28 -16.86 -10.77
C LEU A 8 12.00 -17.67 -10.91
N CYS A 9 12.00 -18.96 -10.60
CA CYS A 9 10.79 -19.77 -10.77
C CYS A 9 10.74 -21.13 -10.02
N TRP A 10 11.40 -21.29 -8.87
CA TRP A 10 11.40 -22.57 -8.13
C TRP A 10 10.01 -23.07 -7.71
N THR A 11 9.01 -22.19 -7.58
CA THR A 11 7.64 -22.59 -7.24
C THR A 11 6.88 -23.19 -8.43
N VAL A 12 7.40 -23.03 -9.64
CA VAL A 12 6.74 -23.40 -10.90
C VAL A 12 7.50 -24.52 -11.61
N ARG A 13 8.82 -24.49 -11.57
CA ARG A 13 9.71 -25.42 -12.28
C ARG A 13 10.72 -26.06 -11.34
N PRO A 14 11.00 -27.35 -11.52
CA PRO A 14 12.10 -27.98 -10.80
C PRO A 14 13.45 -27.40 -11.24
N VAL A 15 14.31 -27.14 -10.27
CA VAL A 15 15.65 -26.58 -10.47
C VAL A 15 16.70 -27.68 -10.30
N LEU A 16 17.61 -27.80 -11.27
CA LEU A 16 18.75 -28.71 -11.16
C LEU A 16 19.78 -28.16 -10.18
N SER A 17 20.27 -29.00 -9.31
CA SER A 17 21.38 -28.60 -8.43
C SER A 17 22.63 -28.30 -9.26
N LYS A 18 23.48 -27.39 -8.73
CA LYS A 18 24.74 -27.01 -9.37
C LYS A 18 25.67 -28.20 -9.67
N LEU A 19 25.60 -29.25 -8.84
CA LEU A 19 26.38 -30.46 -8.99
C LEU A 19 25.88 -31.38 -10.15
N MET A 20 24.64 -31.19 -10.58
CA MET A 20 24.00 -32.00 -11.63
C MET A 20 23.83 -31.21 -12.94
N CYS A 21 24.41 -30.00 -13.03
CA CYS A 21 24.25 -29.17 -14.21
C CYS A 21 25.00 -29.78 -15.41
N PRO A 22 24.31 -30.15 -16.50
CA PRO A 22 24.95 -30.69 -17.70
C PRO A 22 25.65 -29.60 -18.46
N LEU A 23 26.52 -29.96 -19.40
CA LEU A 23 27.16 -29.03 -20.31
C LEU A 23 26.11 -28.23 -21.11
N ALA A 24 26.38 -26.94 -21.34
CA ALA A 24 25.46 -26.05 -22.05
C ALA A 24 24.99 -26.59 -23.41
N ALA A 25 25.87 -27.33 -24.11
CA ALA A 25 25.55 -27.96 -25.38
C ALA A 25 24.40 -29.00 -25.32
N HIS A 26 24.08 -29.52 -24.12
CA HIS A 26 23.02 -30.50 -23.92
C HIS A 26 21.73 -29.93 -23.35
N HIS A 27 21.69 -28.62 -23.04
CA HIS A 27 20.51 -28.00 -22.41
C HIS A 27 19.25 -28.15 -23.25
N GLU A 28 19.34 -27.87 -24.55
CA GLU A 28 18.19 -27.97 -25.46
C GLU A 28 17.70 -29.42 -25.61
N ALA A 29 18.60 -30.37 -25.77
CA ALA A 29 18.27 -31.78 -25.89
C ALA A 29 17.60 -32.34 -24.63
N LEU A 30 17.92 -31.79 -23.47
CA LEU A 30 17.33 -32.17 -22.18
C LEU A 30 16.09 -31.32 -21.83
N GLY A 31 15.66 -30.40 -22.71
CA GLY A 31 14.52 -29.54 -22.45
C GLY A 31 14.75 -28.54 -21.30
N LEU A 32 16.01 -28.24 -21.01
CA LEU A 32 16.36 -27.25 -19.99
C LEU A 32 16.17 -25.83 -20.54
N VAL A 33 15.38 -25.04 -19.85
CA VAL A 33 15.11 -23.64 -20.21
C VAL A 33 15.93 -22.74 -19.32
N SER A 34 16.74 -21.85 -19.90
CA SER A 34 17.48 -20.80 -19.21
C SER A 34 17.75 -19.66 -20.21
N PRO A 35 17.38 -18.40 -19.90
CA PRO A 35 16.57 -18.00 -18.74
C PRO A 35 15.14 -18.54 -18.79
N PRO A 36 14.40 -18.54 -17.66
CA PRO A 36 13.02 -18.99 -17.61
C PRO A 36 12.10 -18.11 -18.48
N LYS A 37 10.98 -18.67 -18.94
CA LYS A 37 10.01 -17.91 -19.72
C LYS A 37 9.32 -16.86 -18.84
N PRO A 38 8.94 -15.71 -19.39
CA PRO A 38 8.23 -14.66 -18.65
C PRO A 38 6.98 -15.16 -17.91
N ASP A 39 6.18 -16.01 -18.53
CA ASP A 39 4.98 -16.58 -17.90
C ASP A 39 5.31 -17.42 -16.65
N ASP A 40 6.40 -18.19 -16.67
CA ASP A 40 6.83 -18.98 -15.52
C ASP A 40 7.26 -18.04 -14.36
N VAL A 41 8.00 -16.96 -14.67
CA VAL A 41 8.42 -15.97 -13.68
C VAL A 41 7.23 -15.21 -13.11
N MET A 42 6.28 -14.82 -13.95
CA MET A 42 5.06 -14.14 -13.48
C MET A 42 4.22 -15.05 -12.57
N THR A 43 4.05 -16.31 -12.93
CA THR A 43 3.36 -17.30 -12.09
C THR A 43 4.09 -17.49 -10.76
N HIS A 44 5.42 -17.53 -10.80
CA HIS A 44 6.24 -17.60 -9.60
C HIS A 44 6.04 -16.38 -8.69
N LEU A 45 6.05 -15.16 -9.26
CA LEU A 45 5.75 -13.94 -8.51
C LEU A 45 4.36 -13.99 -7.85
N GLU A 46 3.33 -14.46 -8.58
CA GLU A 46 1.99 -14.62 -8.04
C GLU A 46 1.96 -15.59 -6.84
N HIS A 47 2.74 -16.66 -6.88
CA HIS A 47 2.89 -17.58 -5.76
C HIS A 47 3.61 -16.94 -4.58
N LEU A 48 4.69 -16.17 -4.83
CA LEU A 48 5.46 -15.51 -3.78
C LEU A 48 4.64 -14.45 -3.04
N VAL A 49 3.80 -13.71 -3.77
CA VAL A 49 2.94 -12.66 -3.19
C VAL A 49 1.61 -13.21 -2.66
N GLY A 50 1.36 -14.53 -2.76
CA GLY A 50 0.18 -15.17 -2.19
C GLY A 50 -1.14 -14.84 -2.89
N THR A 51 -1.12 -14.28 -4.10
CA THR A 51 -2.33 -14.02 -4.90
C THR A 51 -2.92 -15.30 -5.49
N ARG A 52 -2.14 -16.38 -5.56
CA ARG A 52 -2.64 -17.74 -5.77
C ARG A 52 -2.48 -18.56 -4.50
N PRO A 53 -3.56 -19.10 -3.94
CA PRO A 53 -3.44 -19.99 -2.78
C PRO A 53 -2.60 -21.21 -3.17
N MET A 54 -1.53 -21.46 -2.42
CA MET A 54 -0.92 -22.78 -2.41
C MET A 54 -1.97 -23.76 -1.89
N PRO A 55 -2.13 -24.94 -2.46
CA PRO A 55 -3.06 -25.94 -1.94
C PRO A 55 -2.68 -26.25 -0.48
N GLY A 56 -3.47 -25.74 0.49
CA GLY A 56 -3.33 -26.00 1.93
C GLY A 56 -3.15 -24.79 2.87
N GLY A 57 -3.12 -23.55 2.39
CA GLY A 57 -2.93 -22.36 3.23
C GLY A 57 -4.22 -21.57 3.45
N GLY A 58 -4.60 -21.33 4.71
CA GLY A 58 -5.74 -20.51 5.07
C GLY A 58 -5.49 -19.01 4.81
N ASN A 59 -6.54 -18.31 4.35
CA ASN A 59 -6.57 -16.87 4.14
C ASN A 59 -6.62 -16.13 5.49
N ASP A 60 -5.57 -15.39 5.80
CA ASP A 60 -5.67 -14.23 6.69
C ASP A 60 -5.07 -13.02 5.97
N SER A 61 -5.97 -12.19 5.44
CA SER A 61 -5.64 -10.95 4.73
C SER A 61 -5.73 -9.80 5.69
N THR A 62 -4.68 -9.00 5.80
CA THR A 62 -4.79 -7.52 5.90
C THR A 62 -3.42 -6.88 6.10
N HIS A 63 -3.17 -5.75 5.45
CA HIS A 63 -2.04 -4.82 5.66
C HIS A 63 -0.62 -5.36 5.37
N GLY A 64 -0.30 -5.46 4.09
CA GLY A 64 1.00 -5.96 3.64
C GLY A 64 1.13 -7.45 3.96
N GLN A 65 1.02 -8.31 2.96
CA GLN A 65 1.15 -9.74 3.21
C GLN A 65 2.51 -10.01 3.86
N PRO A 66 2.55 -10.65 5.05
CA PRO A 66 3.82 -11.07 5.64
C PRO A 66 4.51 -11.99 4.65
N ILE A 67 5.80 -11.78 4.47
CA ILE A 67 6.63 -12.64 3.63
C ILE A 67 6.49 -14.05 4.18
N GLY A 68 5.75 -14.91 3.47
CA GLY A 68 5.25 -16.18 3.98
C GLY A 68 6.35 -17.24 4.23
N SER A 69 5.99 -18.28 4.93
CA SER A 69 6.85 -19.42 5.28
C SER A 69 7.42 -20.20 4.08
N SER A 70 6.87 -20.01 2.87
CA SER A 70 7.37 -20.58 1.61
C SER A 70 8.79 -20.15 1.23
N TRP A 71 9.29 -19.03 1.79
CA TRP A 71 10.65 -18.53 1.58
C TRP A 71 11.76 -19.40 2.21
N ARG A 72 11.40 -20.33 3.06
CA ARG A 72 12.37 -21.17 3.81
C ARG A 72 13.09 -22.20 2.94
N PHE A 73 12.67 -22.42 1.70
CA PHE A 73 13.19 -23.51 0.88
C PHE A 73 14.54 -23.20 0.19
N THR A 74 14.89 -21.92 0.01
CA THR A 74 16.10 -21.55 -0.75
C THR A 74 17.29 -21.15 0.13
N GLY A 75 17.07 -20.87 1.41
CA GLY A 75 18.11 -20.30 2.29
C GLY A 75 18.52 -18.86 1.93
N ALA A 76 17.95 -18.27 0.87
CA ALA A 76 18.21 -16.90 0.45
C ALA A 76 17.32 -15.91 1.20
N SER A 77 17.78 -14.67 1.37
CA SER A 77 16.95 -13.61 1.92
C SER A 77 15.88 -13.18 0.92
N PRO A 78 14.70 -12.73 1.38
CA PRO A 78 13.69 -12.17 0.48
C PRO A 78 14.24 -11.05 -0.42
N GLU A 79 15.12 -10.22 0.12
CA GLU A 79 15.78 -9.14 -0.63
C GLU A 79 16.61 -9.66 -1.80
N ASP A 80 17.35 -10.76 -1.60
CA ASP A 80 18.18 -11.35 -2.67
C ASP A 80 17.34 -11.97 -3.76
N VAL A 81 16.25 -12.65 -3.39
CA VAL A 81 15.29 -13.22 -4.33
C VAL A 81 14.67 -12.11 -5.19
N PHE A 82 14.13 -11.05 -4.56
CA PHE A 82 13.53 -9.96 -5.32
C PHE A 82 14.55 -9.16 -6.14
N ARG A 83 15.79 -9.04 -5.68
CA ARG A 83 16.85 -8.43 -6.48
C ARG A 83 17.12 -9.22 -7.77
N SER A 84 17.15 -10.54 -7.68
CA SER A 84 17.30 -11.43 -8.86
C SER A 84 16.10 -11.33 -9.80
N LEU A 85 14.88 -11.32 -9.25
CA LEU A 85 13.64 -11.13 -10.00
C LEU A 85 13.60 -9.76 -10.69
N PHE A 86 13.99 -8.69 -10.01
CA PHE A 86 14.02 -7.35 -10.60
C PHE A 86 15.03 -7.21 -11.71
N ARG A 87 16.21 -7.83 -11.56
CA ARG A 87 17.19 -7.90 -12.66
C ARG A 87 16.60 -8.58 -13.89
N TYR A 88 15.99 -9.75 -13.70
CA TYR A 88 15.34 -10.46 -14.80
C TYR A 88 14.23 -9.61 -15.44
N LEU A 89 13.37 -8.98 -14.67
CA LEU A 89 12.28 -8.15 -15.17
C LEU A 89 12.76 -6.89 -15.89
N ASP A 90 13.86 -6.28 -15.45
CA ASP A 90 14.50 -5.17 -16.17
C ASP A 90 14.98 -5.61 -17.57
N ASP A 91 15.67 -6.74 -17.64
CA ASP A 91 16.20 -7.28 -18.88
C ASP A 91 15.06 -7.75 -19.81
N ALA A 92 14.06 -8.42 -19.26
CA ALA A 92 12.93 -8.97 -20.01
C ALA A 92 11.85 -7.92 -20.35
N TRP A 93 11.89 -6.72 -19.76
CA TRP A 93 10.82 -5.73 -19.89
C TRP A 93 10.35 -5.45 -21.33
N PRO A 94 11.24 -5.29 -22.33
CA PRO A 94 10.84 -5.04 -23.71
C PRO A 94 10.07 -6.20 -24.35
N THR A 95 10.21 -7.41 -23.82
CA THR A 95 9.57 -8.63 -24.34
C THR A 95 8.29 -9.00 -23.59
N LEU A 96 8.01 -8.32 -22.47
CA LEU A 96 6.80 -8.50 -21.70
C LEU A 96 5.61 -7.86 -22.42
N GLY A 97 4.48 -8.58 -22.50
CA GLY A 97 3.23 -8.02 -23.04
C GLY A 97 2.49 -7.14 -22.02
N ASP A 98 1.50 -6.38 -22.51
CA ASP A 98 0.69 -5.46 -21.69
C ASP A 98 0.02 -6.13 -20.50
N ARG A 99 -0.37 -7.38 -20.64
CA ARG A 99 -0.93 -8.17 -19.52
C ARG A 99 0.06 -8.32 -18.38
N HIS A 100 1.32 -8.62 -18.67
CA HIS A 100 2.38 -8.73 -17.66
C HIS A 100 2.65 -7.39 -17.00
N HIS A 101 2.73 -6.31 -17.79
CA HIS A 101 2.91 -4.95 -17.26
C HIS A 101 1.76 -4.55 -16.31
N ALA A 102 0.50 -4.84 -16.68
CA ALA A 102 -0.65 -4.56 -15.84
C ALA A 102 -0.61 -5.37 -14.53
N ASN A 103 -0.23 -6.64 -14.62
CA ASN A 103 -0.09 -7.52 -13.46
C ASN A 103 0.99 -7.02 -12.51
N LEU A 104 2.19 -6.70 -13.02
CA LEU A 104 3.30 -6.16 -12.21
C LEU A 104 2.95 -4.86 -11.48
N ARG A 105 2.10 -4.01 -12.06
CA ARG A 105 1.62 -2.78 -11.41
C ARG A 105 0.65 -3.04 -10.26
N SER A 106 -0.06 -4.14 -10.29
CA SER A 106 -1.09 -4.49 -9.29
C SER A 106 -0.57 -5.31 -8.12
N LEU A 107 0.49 -6.09 -8.34
CA LEU A 107 1.05 -6.98 -7.34
C LEU A 107 1.85 -6.24 -6.26
N PRO A 108 1.83 -6.70 -5.00
CA PRO A 108 2.72 -6.23 -3.94
C PRO A 108 4.11 -6.89 -4.14
N LEU A 109 5.00 -6.19 -4.85
CA LEU A 109 6.27 -6.78 -5.32
C LEU A 109 7.50 -6.39 -4.51
N VAL A 110 7.45 -5.31 -3.73
CA VAL A 110 8.67 -4.78 -3.12
C VAL A 110 8.71 -5.09 -1.64
N PRO A 111 9.68 -5.90 -1.17
CA PRO A 111 9.87 -6.15 0.25
C PRO A 111 10.28 -4.87 0.99
N VAL A 112 9.51 -4.50 2.01
CA VAL A 112 9.78 -3.36 2.87
C VAL A 112 9.49 -3.74 4.32
N HIS A 113 10.51 -3.76 5.17
CA HIS A 113 10.37 -4.07 6.60
C HIS A 113 9.57 -5.36 6.91
N GLY A 114 9.79 -6.41 6.12
CA GLY A 114 9.16 -7.72 6.35
C GLY A 114 7.75 -7.88 5.75
N VAL A 115 7.27 -6.88 5.02
CA VAL A 115 6.02 -6.95 4.26
C VAL A 115 6.25 -6.66 2.78
N LEU A 116 5.34 -7.10 1.93
CA LEU A 116 5.37 -6.77 0.51
C LEU A 116 4.49 -5.54 0.24
N ALA A 117 5.07 -4.51 -0.35
CA ALA A 117 4.37 -3.27 -0.71
C ALA A 117 4.05 -3.22 -2.22
N ARG A 118 2.92 -2.61 -2.55
CA ARG A 118 2.53 -2.31 -3.94
C ARG A 118 3.24 -1.05 -4.43
N ALA A 119 3.46 -0.95 -5.73
CA ALA A 119 4.03 0.24 -6.34
C ALA A 119 3.30 1.53 -5.95
N SER A 120 1.96 1.49 -5.79
CA SER A 120 1.13 2.63 -5.36
C SER A 120 1.37 3.09 -3.92
N GLN A 121 2.02 2.25 -3.09
CA GLN A 121 2.39 2.55 -1.70
C GLN A 121 3.86 2.96 -1.56
N LEU A 122 4.60 2.97 -2.68
CA LEU A 122 6.05 3.21 -2.71
C LEU A 122 6.39 4.54 -3.37
N PHE A 123 7.38 5.21 -2.79
CA PHE A 123 7.89 6.47 -3.28
C PHE A 123 9.41 6.49 -3.14
N PHE A 124 10.11 7.15 -4.08
CA PHE A 124 11.56 7.29 -3.96
C PHE A 124 11.95 8.21 -2.80
N ARG A 125 11.07 9.18 -2.47
CA ARG A 125 11.26 10.11 -1.34
C ARG A 125 9.94 10.36 -0.64
N LEU A 126 9.94 10.25 0.68
CA LEU A 126 8.82 10.62 1.52
C LEU A 126 9.15 11.87 2.34
N PRO A 127 8.21 12.83 2.46
CA PRO A 127 8.41 14.03 3.29
C PRO A 127 8.39 13.72 4.78
N ALA A 128 7.88 12.56 5.16
CA ALA A 128 7.81 12.08 6.54
C ALA A 128 7.69 10.57 6.60
N LYS A 129 7.90 9.98 7.77
CA LYS A 129 7.66 8.54 8.01
C LYS A 129 6.15 8.28 8.05
N LEU A 130 5.62 7.59 7.04
CA LEU A 130 4.19 7.33 6.82
C LEU A 130 3.81 5.83 6.86
N ALA A 131 4.75 4.96 7.28
CA ALA A 131 4.46 3.55 7.47
C ALA A 131 3.31 3.36 8.51
N PRO A 132 2.40 2.39 8.30
CA PRO A 132 2.41 1.36 7.27
C PRO A 132 1.73 1.77 5.94
N LEU A 133 1.17 2.98 5.82
CA LEU A 133 0.37 3.39 4.66
C LEU A 133 1.21 3.65 3.40
N MET A 134 2.38 4.24 3.58
CA MET A 134 3.32 4.57 2.51
C MET A 134 4.75 4.29 2.95
N HIS A 135 5.57 3.85 2.00
CA HIS A 135 6.96 3.45 2.25
C HIS A 135 7.92 4.12 1.26
N GLU A 136 9.13 4.35 1.72
CA GLU A 136 10.23 4.73 0.85
C GLU A 136 10.85 3.48 0.24
N VAL A 137 11.23 3.55 -1.03
CA VAL A 137 11.91 2.44 -1.72
C VAL A 137 13.19 2.10 -0.96
N PRO A 138 13.39 0.84 -0.56
CA PRO A 138 14.62 0.43 0.10
C PRO A 138 15.85 0.64 -0.81
N ARG A 139 16.93 1.16 -0.24
CA ARG A 139 18.17 1.47 -0.99
C ARG A 139 18.76 0.27 -1.73
N VAL A 140 18.50 -0.94 -1.26
CA VAL A 140 18.97 -2.19 -1.89
C VAL A 140 18.42 -2.39 -3.31
N TYR A 141 17.32 -1.70 -3.65
CA TYR A 141 16.69 -1.75 -4.98
C TYR A 141 17.02 -0.53 -5.85
N GLY A 142 17.93 0.35 -5.43
CA GLY A 142 18.28 1.56 -6.17
C GLY A 142 18.86 1.29 -7.58
N ALA A 143 19.44 0.13 -7.80
CA ALA A 143 19.88 -0.29 -9.15
C ALA A 143 18.72 -0.54 -10.12
N HIS A 144 17.49 -0.68 -9.63
CA HIS A 144 16.28 -1.01 -10.39
C HIS A 144 15.29 0.16 -10.50
N ASP A 145 15.76 1.39 -10.35
CA ASP A 145 14.92 2.60 -10.38
C ASP A 145 14.06 2.69 -11.64
N GLN A 146 14.60 2.28 -12.80
CA GLN A 146 13.84 2.31 -14.06
C GLN A 146 12.66 1.33 -14.03
N LEU A 147 12.87 0.09 -13.59
CA LEU A 147 11.81 -0.88 -13.42
C LEU A 147 10.74 -0.38 -12.45
N LEU A 148 11.16 0.14 -11.29
CA LEU A 148 10.26 0.67 -10.27
C LEU A 148 9.39 1.80 -10.82
N ARG A 149 9.96 2.72 -11.61
CA ARG A 149 9.18 3.77 -12.31
C ARG A 149 8.20 3.20 -13.32
N ARG A 150 8.58 2.19 -14.09
CA ARG A 150 7.72 1.53 -15.09
C ARG A 150 6.54 0.82 -14.46
N ILE A 151 6.70 0.22 -13.27
CA ILE A 151 5.60 -0.39 -12.52
C ILE A 151 4.76 0.63 -11.74
N GLY A 152 5.15 1.91 -11.71
CA GLY A 152 4.32 3.00 -11.17
C GLY A 152 4.79 3.62 -9.86
N VAL A 153 6.02 3.34 -9.41
CA VAL A 153 6.61 4.05 -8.26
C VAL A 153 6.91 5.51 -8.65
N VAL A 154 6.47 6.44 -7.82
CA VAL A 154 6.56 7.89 -8.08
C VAL A 154 7.66 8.51 -7.21
N GLU A 155 8.23 9.63 -7.66
CA GLU A 155 9.31 10.31 -6.94
C GLU A 155 8.88 10.78 -5.55
N VAL A 156 7.78 11.54 -5.49
CA VAL A 156 7.24 12.13 -4.26
C VAL A 156 5.71 12.01 -4.26
N PRO A 157 5.07 11.71 -3.13
CA PRO A 157 3.62 11.64 -3.07
C PRO A 157 2.97 13.01 -3.29
N THR A 158 1.87 13.02 -4.02
CA THR A 158 1.01 14.18 -4.22
C THR A 158 -0.24 14.09 -3.34
N PRO A 159 -1.04 15.15 -3.17
CA PRO A 159 -2.32 15.09 -2.46
C PRO A 159 -3.24 13.95 -2.91
N LYS A 160 -3.28 13.65 -4.20
CA LYS A 160 -4.06 12.53 -4.76
C LYS A 160 -3.61 11.17 -4.20
N HIS A 161 -2.30 10.97 -4.04
CA HIS A 161 -1.76 9.73 -3.46
C HIS A 161 -2.15 9.59 -2.00
N TYR A 162 -2.13 10.67 -1.22
CA TYR A 162 -2.56 10.64 0.19
C TYR A 162 -4.04 10.24 0.32
N ILE A 163 -4.92 10.86 -0.49
CA ILE A 163 -6.36 10.56 -0.48
C ILE A 163 -6.61 9.10 -0.89
N ALA A 164 -5.98 8.64 -1.98
CA ALA A 164 -6.11 7.27 -2.46
C ALA A 164 -5.63 6.25 -1.41
N SER A 165 -4.47 6.51 -0.78
CA SER A 165 -3.91 5.63 0.26
C SER A 165 -4.83 5.57 1.49
N LEU A 166 -5.36 6.70 1.96
CA LEU A 166 -6.32 6.73 3.07
C LEU A 166 -7.60 5.96 2.76
N LYS A 167 -8.12 6.07 1.53
CA LYS A 167 -9.31 5.35 1.08
C LYS A 167 -9.07 3.83 1.06
N THR A 168 -7.97 3.40 0.46
CA THR A 168 -7.60 1.98 0.43
C THR A 168 -7.41 1.44 1.84
N PHE A 169 -6.69 2.18 2.69
CA PHE A 169 -6.43 1.78 4.06
C PHE A 169 -7.72 1.69 4.89
N ALA A 170 -8.68 2.61 4.71
CA ALA A 170 -9.99 2.54 5.36
C ALA A 170 -10.78 1.29 4.93
N THR A 171 -10.71 0.92 3.65
CA THR A 171 -11.33 -0.31 3.13
C THR A 171 -10.68 -1.55 3.77
N ASP A 172 -9.36 -1.57 3.83
CA ASP A 172 -8.60 -2.69 4.40
C ASP A 172 -8.86 -2.86 5.90
N CYS A 173 -9.00 -1.75 6.65
CA CYS A 173 -9.35 -1.78 8.08
C CYS A 173 -10.78 -2.29 8.35
N GLY A 174 -11.68 -2.25 7.36
CA GLY A 174 -13.05 -2.76 7.50
C GLY A 174 -13.84 -2.15 8.66
N GLY A 175 -13.58 -0.89 9.02
CA GLY A 175 -14.23 -0.21 10.13
C GLY A 175 -13.65 -0.53 11.52
N GLN A 176 -12.51 -1.21 11.59
CA GLN A 176 -11.80 -1.44 12.86
C GLN A 176 -11.06 -0.18 13.31
N ALA A 177 -10.88 -0.06 14.63
CA ALA A 177 -10.09 1.03 15.20
C ALA A 177 -8.60 0.88 14.88
N LEU A 178 -7.99 1.98 14.47
CA LEU A 178 -6.57 2.06 14.18
C LEU A 178 -5.72 1.84 15.43
N ASN A 179 -4.62 1.14 15.27
CA ASN A 179 -3.62 1.08 16.33
C ASN A 179 -2.83 2.41 16.43
N VAL A 180 -2.01 2.54 17.48
CA VAL A 180 -1.29 3.80 17.78
C VAL A 180 -0.37 4.25 16.64
N ASN A 181 0.30 3.31 15.94
CA ASN A 181 1.22 3.61 14.86
C ASN A 181 0.46 4.01 13.58
N GLU A 182 -0.61 3.30 13.26
CA GLU A 182 -1.49 3.59 12.14
C GLU A 182 -2.14 4.96 12.30
N LEU A 183 -2.69 5.23 13.48
CA LEU A 183 -3.27 6.53 13.79
C LEU A 183 -2.24 7.66 13.65
N ALA A 184 -1.02 7.45 14.14
CA ALA A 184 0.05 8.45 14.02
C ALA A 184 0.41 8.72 12.55
N ALA A 185 0.45 7.68 11.71
CA ALA A 185 0.72 7.80 10.28
C ALA A 185 -0.43 8.52 9.56
N VAL A 186 -1.68 8.17 9.84
CA VAL A 186 -2.88 8.82 9.30
C VAL A 186 -2.92 10.31 9.66
N VAL A 187 -2.74 10.66 10.94
CA VAL A 187 -2.72 12.07 11.38
C VAL A 187 -1.62 12.86 10.69
N ARG A 188 -0.43 12.28 10.53
CA ARG A 188 0.69 12.91 9.83
C ARG A 188 0.37 13.11 8.34
N MET A 189 -0.22 12.11 7.70
CA MET A 189 -0.63 12.19 6.29
C MET A 189 -1.69 13.28 6.07
N LEU A 190 -2.70 13.36 6.92
CA LEU A 190 -3.73 14.40 6.89
C LEU A 190 -3.14 15.81 7.13
N THR A 191 -2.13 15.91 7.99
CA THR A 191 -1.40 17.17 8.23
C THR A 191 -0.65 17.62 6.98
N LEU A 192 0.04 16.69 6.30
CA LEU A 192 0.72 16.97 5.02
C LEU A 192 -0.29 17.38 3.94
N LEU A 193 -1.42 16.67 3.85
CA LEU A 193 -2.51 17.02 2.95
C LEU A 193 -3.10 18.40 3.24
N GLY A 194 -3.26 18.75 4.53
CA GLY A 194 -3.76 20.06 4.96
C GLY A 194 -2.81 21.22 4.66
N ASN A 195 -1.51 20.95 4.62
CA ASN A 195 -0.47 21.94 4.32
C ASN A 195 -0.13 22.04 2.82
N ALA A 196 -0.63 21.13 1.98
CA ALA A 196 -0.39 21.19 0.55
C ALA A 196 -1.02 22.45 -0.08
N PRO A 197 -0.34 23.10 -1.06
CA PRO A 197 -0.91 24.21 -1.80
C PRO A 197 -2.27 23.84 -2.41
N ARG A 198 -3.23 24.76 -2.37
CA ARG A 198 -4.58 24.53 -2.90
C ARG A 198 -4.59 24.31 -4.42
N ASP A 199 -3.63 24.89 -5.12
CA ASP A 199 -3.47 24.73 -6.58
C ASP A 199 -3.14 23.29 -7.00
N GLY A 200 -2.55 22.50 -6.10
CA GLY A 200 -2.29 21.07 -6.32
C GLY A 200 -3.48 20.15 -6.04
N ARG A 201 -4.52 20.67 -5.42
CA ARG A 201 -5.83 20.01 -5.34
C ARG A 201 -6.58 20.31 -6.63
N GLY A 202 -6.15 19.73 -7.75
CA GLY A 202 -6.85 19.96 -9.01
C GLY A 202 -8.35 19.89 -8.77
N LYS A 203 -9.08 20.90 -9.25
CA LYS A 203 -10.49 20.76 -9.53
C LYS A 203 -10.62 19.60 -10.51
N SER A 204 -10.63 18.37 -9.99
CA SER A 204 -11.15 17.24 -10.75
C SER A 204 -12.65 17.54 -10.86
N GLU A 205 -13.03 18.07 -12.01
CA GLU A 205 -14.41 18.15 -12.41
C GLU A 205 -15.00 16.76 -12.15
N GLY A 206 -15.92 16.66 -11.17
CA GLY A 206 -16.86 15.57 -11.11
C GLY A 206 -16.90 14.67 -9.88
N GLU A 207 -15.95 14.66 -8.97
CA GLU A 207 -16.11 13.93 -7.70
C GLU A 207 -15.48 14.72 -6.57
N ASP A 208 -16.27 15.11 -5.57
CA ASP A 208 -15.78 15.53 -4.25
C ASP A 208 -14.99 14.35 -3.66
N ALA A 209 -13.68 14.41 -3.78
CA ALA A 209 -12.81 13.33 -3.32
C ALA A 209 -12.95 13.21 -1.80
N VAL A 210 -13.78 12.26 -1.38
CA VAL A 210 -14.05 11.98 0.04
C VAL A 210 -12.76 11.61 0.73
N VAL A 211 -12.33 12.47 1.66
CA VAL A 211 -11.15 12.23 2.48
C VAL A 211 -11.56 11.41 3.70
N MET A 212 -10.85 10.32 3.95
CA MET A 212 -11.06 9.50 5.16
C MET A 212 -10.29 10.13 6.33
N VAL A 213 -10.97 10.29 7.46
CA VAL A 213 -10.40 10.87 8.69
C VAL A 213 -10.71 9.99 9.90
N PRO A 214 -9.85 9.90 10.92
CA PRO A 214 -10.15 9.15 12.12
C PRO A 214 -11.16 9.89 13.00
N ASP A 215 -12.16 9.16 13.49
CA ASP A 215 -13.11 9.64 14.49
C ASP A 215 -12.52 9.53 15.91
N GLN A 216 -13.27 9.94 16.93
CA GLN A 216 -12.89 9.86 18.35
C GLN A 216 -12.57 8.43 18.83
N ARG A 217 -13.06 7.38 18.13
CA ARG A 217 -12.80 5.97 18.41
C ARG A 217 -11.63 5.42 17.59
N SER A 218 -10.91 6.30 16.88
CA SER A 218 -9.83 5.94 15.95
C SER A 218 -10.28 5.11 14.73
N VAL A 219 -11.56 5.16 14.35
CA VAL A 219 -12.08 4.51 13.14
C VAL A 219 -12.00 5.48 11.98
N LEU A 220 -11.56 5.01 10.81
CA LEU A 220 -11.55 5.82 9.59
C LEU A 220 -12.96 5.93 9.00
N VAL A 221 -13.41 7.17 8.87
CA VAL A 221 -14.74 7.51 8.33
C VAL A 221 -14.63 8.68 7.34
N PRO A 222 -15.61 8.88 6.46
CA PRO A 222 -15.62 10.03 5.56
C PRO A 222 -15.58 11.36 6.32
N SER A 223 -14.81 12.34 5.83
CA SER A 223 -14.71 13.67 6.45
C SER A 223 -16.07 14.40 6.57
N SER A 224 -17.01 14.08 5.68
CA SER A 224 -18.38 14.60 5.70
C SER A 224 -19.25 14.06 6.85
N SER A 225 -18.88 12.93 7.43
CA SER A 225 -19.66 12.24 8.50
C SER A 225 -19.18 12.58 9.91
N VAL A 226 -18.14 13.40 10.06
CA VAL A 226 -17.59 13.82 11.35
C VAL A 226 -17.58 15.33 11.47
N LEU A 227 -17.59 15.80 12.72
CA LEU A 227 -17.51 17.22 13.05
C LEU A 227 -16.21 17.50 13.83
N TYR A 228 -15.63 18.68 13.61
CA TYR A 228 -14.52 19.14 14.43
C TYR A 228 -15.05 19.71 15.74
N ASN A 229 -14.52 19.22 16.87
CA ASN A 229 -14.94 19.70 18.19
C ASN A 229 -14.28 21.06 18.51
N ASP A 230 -14.94 22.13 18.12
CA ASP A 230 -14.58 23.51 18.46
C ASP A 230 -15.34 24.04 19.69
N ALA A 231 -16.25 23.25 20.26
CA ALA A 231 -17.06 23.56 21.42
C ALA A 231 -17.17 22.35 22.38
N PRO A 232 -16.13 22.09 23.20
CA PRO A 232 -16.10 20.90 24.08
C PRO A 232 -17.29 20.80 25.04
N TRP A 233 -17.81 21.96 25.51
CA TRP A 233 -18.98 22.03 26.37
C TRP A 233 -20.26 21.55 25.67
N LEU A 234 -20.37 21.80 24.36
CA LEU A 234 -21.50 21.36 23.56
C LEU A 234 -21.35 19.87 23.21
N ALA A 235 -20.14 19.45 22.82
CA ALA A 235 -19.86 18.05 22.50
C ALA A 235 -20.18 17.10 23.64
N SER A 236 -19.96 17.51 24.90
CA SER A 236 -20.27 16.69 26.09
C SER A 236 -21.76 16.43 26.32
N ARG A 237 -22.64 17.25 25.71
CA ARG A 237 -24.12 17.13 25.82
C ARG A 237 -24.71 16.35 24.65
N LEU A 238 -23.94 16.07 23.61
CA LEU A 238 -24.41 15.36 22.43
C LEU A 238 -24.24 13.84 22.62
N ASP A 239 -25.24 13.11 22.16
CA ASP A 239 -25.13 11.64 22.12
C ASP A 239 -24.07 11.22 21.10
N ALA A 240 -23.03 10.55 21.59
CA ALA A 240 -21.93 10.03 20.78
C ALA A 240 -22.35 8.99 19.73
N THR A 241 -23.59 8.48 19.82
CA THR A 241 -24.16 7.57 18.81
C THR A 241 -24.72 8.34 17.61
N ILE A 242 -25.10 9.60 17.82
CA ILE A 242 -25.71 10.47 16.79
C ILE A 242 -24.67 11.35 16.12
N VAL A 243 -23.71 11.85 16.89
CA VAL A 243 -22.69 12.79 16.40
C VAL A 243 -21.30 12.18 16.54
N SER A 244 -20.65 11.91 15.41
CA SER A 244 -19.26 11.49 15.39
C SER A 244 -18.34 12.72 15.33
N VAL A 245 -17.33 12.73 16.20
CA VAL A 245 -16.35 13.83 16.31
C VAL A 245 -15.01 13.36 15.80
N ALA A 246 -14.30 14.23 15.07
CA ALA A 246 -12.96 13.95 14.59
C ALA A 246 -11.98 13.72 15.74
N HIS A 247 -11.01 12.83 15.51
CA HIS A 247 -10.02 12.45 16.53
C HIS A 247 -9.29 13.68 17.10
N PRO A 248 -9.07 13.81 18.43
CA PRO A 248 -8.48 14.98 19.08
C PRO A 248 -7.08 15.37 18.60
N ARG A 249 -6.32 14.41 18.04
CA ARG A 249 -4.99 14.67 17.44
C ARG A 249 -5.06 15.46 16.13
N LEU A 250 -6.25 15.60 15.52
CA LEU A 250 -6.43 16.45 14.33
C LEU A 250 -6.64 17.89 14.75
N GLY A 251 -5.71 18.75 14.39
CA GLY A 251 -5.83 20.19 14.65
C GLY A 251 -6.90 20.85 13.75
N ARG A 252 -7.48 21.98 14.21
CA ARG A 252 -8.48 22.76 13.48
C ARG A 252 -8.09 23.03 12.02
N ARG A 253 -6.85 23.45 11.77
CA ARG A 253 -6.33 23.74 10.42
C ARG A 253 -6.43 22.51 9.50
N THR A 254 -6.03 21.34 10.00
CA THR A 254 -6.10 20.08 9.24
C THR A 254 -7.55 19.71 8.96
N CYS A 255 -8.43 19.76 9.98
CA CYS A 255 -9.86 19.48 9.84
C CYS A 255 -10.52 20.35 8.78
N THR A 256 -10.32 21.68 8.85
CA THR A 256 -10.85 22.62 7.85
C THR A 256 -10.31 22.33 6.46
N ALA A 257 -9.01 22.02 6.36
CA ALA A 257 -8.37 21.75 5.07
C ALA A 257 -8.89 20.47 4.39
N VAL A 258 -9.32 19.46 5.14
CA VAL A 258 -9.90 18.21 4.61
C VAL A 258 -11.43 18.19 4.56
N GLY A 259 -12.08 19.32 4.82
CA GLY A 259 -13.52 19.49 4.67
C GLY A 259 -14.35 19.04 5.89
N VAL A 260 -13.74 18.82 7.04
CA VAL A 260 -14.46 18.56 8.30
C VAL A 260 -15.05 19.86 8.82
N ARG A 261 -16.38 19.89 9.00
CA ARG A 261 -17.10 21.08 9.49
C ARG A 261 -16.97 21.24 11.01
N PRO A 262 -16.90 22.48 11.53
CA PRO A 262 -16.95 22.70 12.97
C PRO A 262 -18.31 22.33 13.57
N LEU A 263 -18.33 21.87 14.82
CA LEU A 263 -19.53 21.49 15.55
C LEU A 263 -20.51 22.69 15.68
N THR A 264 -19.98 23.87 15.97
CA THR A 264 -20.76 25.12 16.11
C THR A 264 -21.47 25.57 14.85
N GLN A 265 -21.07 25.08 13.66
CA GLN A 265 -21.76 25.39 12.40
C GLN A 265 -22.92 24.45 12.11
N VAL A 266 -23.03 23.31 12.79
CA VAL A 266 -24.01 22.27 12.48
C VAL A 266 -25.02 22.12 13.60
N VAL A 267 -24.59 22.35 14.85
CA VAL A 267 -25.43 22.23 16.04
C VAL A 267 -25.81 23.60 16.52
N VAL A 268 -27.09 23.89 16.55
CA VAL A 268 -27.65 25.13 17.11
C VAL A 268 -28.28 24.81 18.45
N GLU A 269 -27.92 25.55 19.50
CA GLU A 269 -28.54 25.45 20.80
C GLU A 269 -29.82 26.32 20.77
N GLU A 270 -31.00 25.68 20.76
CA GLU A 270 -32.27 26.38 20.93
C GLU A 270 -32.65 26.38 22.39
N LEU A 271 -32.87 27.56 22.96
CA LEU A 271 -33.47 27.70 24.26
C LEU A 271 -34.93 27.24 24.12
N ALA A 272 -35.23 26.06 24.67
CA ALA A 272 -36.60 25.65 24.83
C ALA A 272 -37.31 26.70 25.72
N GLY A 273 -38.06 27.62 25.09
CA GLY A 273 -38.85 28.61 25.78
C GLY A 273 -39.78 27.88 26.76
N SER A 274 -39.64 28.18 28.04
CA SER A 274 -40.69 27.87 29.00
C SER A 274 -41.94 28.57 28.49
N ALA A 275 -42.91 27.81 28.00
CA ALA A 275 -44.24 28.31 27.72
C ALA A 275 -44.77 28.99 29.01
N PRO A 276 -45.42 30.15 28.93
CA PRO A 276 -45.98 30.87 30.04
C PRO A 276 -47.09 30.06 30.73
#